data_eb8ae57d96ecd65077bca79c3cfa2838
#
_entry.id   eb8ae57d96ecd65077bca79c3cfa2838
#
_cell.length_a   1.000
_cell.length_b   1.000
_cell.length_c   1.000
_cell.angle_alpha   90.00
_cell.angle_beta   90.00
_cell.angle_gamma   90.00
#
_symmetry.space_group_name_H-M   'P 1'
#
loop_
_entity.id
_entity.type
_entity.pdbx_description
1 polymer ?
#
loop_
_entity_poly.entity_id
_entity_poly.type
_entity_poly.pdbx_seq_one_letter_code
_entity_poly.pdbx_strand_id
1 'polypeptide(L)'
;MKIIINKYKKVADFCYDLFQIAEIPLHFSRYSNKIYSNFKHLFLLVYKQFRKFTYEELLTDLAANLDLRIYLGLNKLPHYTTLIKFAKRLPSNILDKLMLAFKQLIPKPKKVAIDATGISLDNASPHYCKRIGLPLRKRPFMKTTFIVDIGNYIILLVKQSKGHRHDTKEAKPLIKKLAKHYSPEFLYADRGYDDNEIFKLVFENLNAYPMILQRNLNLPKHKRSGTYRKLTYDVFDYGEYLQRNKIETCNSMIKKRFGSSVKSRLCKTQKMEIAFRVIAYNIDRLIRIGNDLILIFIKIKRVSY
;
A
#
# COMPACT_ATOMS: atom_id res chain seq x y z
N MET A 1 -13.68 -11.64 -32.86
CA MET A 1 -13.97 -10.32 -32.21
C MET A 1 -13.36 -10.33 -30.82
N LYS A 2 -12.20 -9.67 -30.59
CA LYS A 2 -11.62 -9.55 -29.25
C LYS A 2 -12.54 -8.66 -28.43
N ILE A 3 -13.20 -9.23 -27.41
CA ILE A 3 -13.99 -8.47 -26.44
C ILE A 3 -13.00 -7.56 -25.71
N ILE A 4 -13.01 -6.26 -26.03
CA ILE A 4 -12.27 -5.25 -25.27
C ILE A 4 -12.99 -5.13 -23.93
N ILE A 5 -12.60 -5.93 -22.95
CA ILE A 5 -13.11 -5.80 -21.60
C ILE A 5 -12.66 -4.44 -21.08
N ASN A 6 -13.62 -3.58 -20.77
CA ASN A 6 -13.33 -2.26 -20.20
C ASN A 6 -12.42 -2.43 -18.98
N LYS A 7 -11.26 -1.77 -18.99
CA LYS A 7 -10.26 -1.86 -17.93
C LYS A 7 -10.85 -1.65 -16.53
N TYR A 8 -11.86 -0.81 -16.41
CA TYR A 8 -12.50 -0.49 -15.11
C TYR A 8 -13.44 -1.58 -14.63
N LYS A 9 -14.02 -2.39 -15.53
CA LYS A 9 -14.73 -3.61 -15.14
C LYS A 9 -13.75 -4.62 -14.55
N LYS A 10 -12.57 -4.81 -15.15
CA LYS A 10 -11.50 -5.64 -14.54
C LYS A 10 -11.09 -5.13 -13.14
N VAL A 11 -10.94 -3.81 -12.97
CA VAL A 11 -10.67 -3.23 -11.64
C VAL A 11 -11.79 -3.54 -10.65
N ALA A 12 -13.07 -3.49 -11.10
CA ALA A 12 -14.21 -3.81 -10.24
C ALA A 12 -14.21 -5.28 -9.83
N ASP A 13 -13.86 -6.20 -10.74
CA ASP A 13 -13.74 -7.62 -10.44
C ASP A 13 -12.66 -7.88 -9.40
N PHE A 14 -11.46 -7.32 -9.59
CA PHE A 14 -10.38 -7.42 -8.61
C PHE A 14 -10.75 -6.83 -7.24
N CYS A 15 -11.46 -5.70 -7.23
CA CYS A 15 -11.96 -5.14 -5.98
C CYS A 15 -12.97 -6.06 -5.31
N TYR A 16 -13.86 -6.67 -6.09
CA TYR A 16 -14.87 -7.59 -5.57
C TYR A 16 -14.19 -8.80 -4.92
N ASP A 17 -13.27 -9.44 -5.63
CA ASP A 17 -12.53 -10.61 -5.12
C ASP A 17 -11.72 -10.26 -3.87
N LEU A 18 -11.01 -9.12 -3.89
CA LEU A 18 -10.25 -8.63 -2.75
C LEU A 18 -11.14 -8.41 -1.51
N PHE A 19 -12.35 -7.88 -1.71
CA PHE A 19 -13.29 -7.61 -0.61
C PHE A 19 -13.92 -8.90 -0.08
N GLN A 20 -14.15 -9.89 -0.92
CA GLN A 20 -14.58 -11.24 -0.50
C GLN A 20 -13.49 -11.91 0.33
N ILE A 21 -12.24 -11.95 -0.16
CA ILE A 21 -11.10 -12.52 0.56
C ILE A 21 -10.89 -11.81 1.91
N ALA A 22 -11.09 -10.49 1.97
CA ALA A 22 -10.95 -9.70 3.19
C ALA A 22 -12.15 -9.83 4.14
N GLU A 23 -13.18 -10.60 3.75
CA GLU A 23 -14.42 -10.78 4.52
C GLU A 23 -15.06 -9.44 4.91
N ILE A 24 -15.19 -8.55 3.93
CA ILE A 24 -15.82 -7.24 4.15
C ILE A 24 -17.33 -7.42 4.21
N PRO A 25 -17.99 -7.08 5.33
CA PRO A 25 -19.43 -7.23 5.46
C PRO A 25 -20.16 -6.31 4.48
N LEU A 26 -21.35 -6.72 4.05
CA LEU A 26 -22.18 -5.93 3.12
C LEU A 26 -22.46 -4.52 3.66
N HIS A 27 -22.64 -4.38 4.96
CA HIS A 27 -22.80 -3.11 5.67
C HIS A 27 -22.09 -3.16 7.02
N PHE A 28 -21.42 -2.08 7.45
CA PHE A 28 -20.74 -2.01 8.75
C PHE A 28 -21.70 -1.82 9.93
N SER A 29 -22.94 -1.38 9.68
CA SER A 29 -23.93 -1.17 10.72
C SER A 29 -25.28 -1.71 10.29
N ARG A 30 -26.00 -2.33 11.22
CA ARG A 30 -27.41 -2.74 11.04
C ARG A 30 -28.35 -1.55 10.76
N TYR A 31 -27.97 -0.37 11.22
CA TYR A 31 -28.71 0.88 11.05
C TYR A 31 -28.34 1.64 9.76
N SER A 32 -27.52 1.05 8.89
CA SER A 32 -27.17 1.70 7.63
C SER A 32 -28.41 1.79 6.72
N ASN A 33 -28.48 2.86 5.96
CA ASN A 33 -29.58 3.08 4.99
C ASN A 33 -29.48 2.17 3.72
N LYS A 34 -28.92 1.04 3.77
CA LYS A 34 -28.77 -0.06 2.78
C LYS A 34 -28.79 0.31 1.27
N ILE A 35 -28.80 1.61 0.91
CA ILE A 35 -28.79 2.10 -0.48
C ILE A 35 -27.48 1.74 -1.18
N TYR A 36 -26.35 1.85 -0.44
CA TYR A 36 -25.04 1.53 -0.97
C TYR A 36 -24.34 0.53 -0.04
N SER A 37 -23.92 -0.60 -0.60
CA SER A 37 -23.11 -1.57 0.11
C SER A 37 -21.69 -1.03 0.39
N ASN A 38 -20.99 -1.63 1.35
CA ASN A 38 -19.59 -1.33 1.62
C ASN A 38 -18.73 -1.56 0.38
N PHE A 39 -19.02 -2.59 -0.42
CA PHE A 39 -18.37 -2.83 -1.70
C PHE A 39 -18.43 -1.61 -2.61
N LYS A 40 -19.64 -1.07 -2.83
CA LYS A 40 -19.85 0.10 -3.71
C LYS A 40 -19.02 1.30 -3.23
N HIS A 41 -19.07 1.60 -1.93
CA HIS A 41 -18.31 2.70 -1.36
C HIS A 41 -16.78 2.50 -1.48
N LEU A 42 -16.29 1.31 -1.15
CA LEU A 42 -14.85 1.00 -1.19
C LEU A 42 -14.35 1.00 -2.63
N PHE A 43 -15.11 0.41 -3.56
CA PHE A 43 -14.78 0.47 -4.98
C PHE A 43 -14.66 1.92 -5.47
N LEU A 44 -15.64 2.78 -5.15
CA LEU A 44 -15.60 4.18 -5.56
C LEU A 44 -14.39 4.93 -5.03
N LEU A 45 -13.93 4.61 -3.79
CA LEU A 45 -12.72 5.20 -3.22
C LEU A 45 -11.45 4.68 -3.93
N VAL A 46 -11.39 3.40 -4.30
CA VAL A 46 -10.30 2.85 -5.11
C VAL A 46 -10.32 3.45 -6.52
N TYR A 47 -11.47 3.48 -7.18
CA TYR A 47 -11.65 4.03 -8.53
C TYR A 47 -11.25 5.50 -8.60
N LYS A 48 -11.61 6.29 -7.57
CA LYS A 48 -11.16 7.67 -7.43
C LYS A 48 -9.62 7.80 -7.50
N GLN A 49 -8.88 6.90 -6.86
CA GLN A 49 -7.40 6.91 -6.92
C GLN A 49 -6.89 6.50 -8.31
N PHE A 50 -7.51 5.52 -8.95
CA PHE A 50 -7.17 5.11 -10.31
C PHE A 50 -7.24 6.26 -11.31
N ARG A 51 -8.26 7.11 -11.16
CA ARG A 51 -8.53 8.24 -12.04
C ARG A 51 -7.85 9.55 -11.58
N LYS A 52 -7.28 9.57 -10.37
CA LYS A 52 -6.77 10.78 -9.70
C LYS A 52 -7.83 11.87 -9.51
N PHE A 53 -9.09 11.49 -9.43
CA PHE A 53 -10.22 12.40 -9.34
C PHE A 53 -10.37 13.05 -7.96
N THR A 54 -10.97 14.22 -7.93
CA THR A 54 -11.68 14.73 -6.77
C THR A 54 -12.96 13.91 -6.54
N TYR A 55 -13.68 14.16 -5.46
CA TYR A 55 -14.97 13.47 -5.25
C TYR A 55 -16.05 13.91 -6.25
N GLU A 56 -16.01 15.16 -6.68
CA GLU A 56 -16.95 15.73 -7.66
C GLU A 56 -16.68 15.18 -9.05
N GLU A 57 -15.42 15.23 -9.52
CA GLU A 57 -15.02 14.64 -10.80
C GLU A 57 -15.34 13.14 -10.89
N LEU A 58 -15.20 12.39 -9.77
CA LEU A 58 -15.60 10.98 -9.70
C LEU A 58 -17.08 10.81 -10.04
N LEU A 59 -17.94 11.63 -9.47
CA LEU A 59 -19.39 11.52 -9.68
C LEU A 59 -19.79 11.98 -11.08
N THR A 60 -19.14 12.99 -11.62
CA THR A 60 -19.32 13.46 -13.00
C THR A 60 -18.94 12.37 -14.01
N ASP A 61 -17.77 11.74 -13.82
CA ASP A 61 -17.32 10.61 -14.66
C ASP A 61 -18.30 9.44 -14.60
N LEU A 62 -18.79 9.09 -13.40
CA LEU A 62 -19.77 8.02 -13.24
C LEU A 62 -21.13 8.38 -13.81
N ALA A 63 -21.54 9.65 -13.79
CA ALA A 63 -22.79 10.08 -14.42
C ALA A 63 -22.74 9.83 -15.94
N ALA A 64 -21.60 10.07 -16.57
CA ALA A 64 -21.39 9.84 -17.99
C ALA A 64 -21.14 8.36 -18.35
N ASN A 65 -20.66 7.52 -17.39
CA ASN A 65 -20.29 6.13 -17.65
C ASN A 65 -21.41 5.16 -17.22
N LEU A 66 -22.46 5.10 -18.03
CA LEU A 66 -23.64 4.25 -17.76
C LEU A 66 -23.26 2.77 -17.66
N ASP A 67 -22.38 2.26 -18.52
CA ASP A 67 -21.93 0.87 -18.54
C ASP A 67 -21.31 0.44 -17.21
N LEU A 68 -20.44 1.28 -16.63
CA LEU A 68 -19.81 0.99 -15.35
C LEU A 68 -20.82 1.08 -14.20
N ARG A 69 -21.78 2.01 -14.28
CA ARG A 69 -22.87 2.14 -13.28
C ARG A 69 -23.74 0.89 -13.25
N ILE A 70 -24.18 0.41 -14.41
CA ILE A 70 -24.98 -0.82 -14.54
C ILE A 70 -24.18 -2.00 -13.99
N TYR A 71 -22.92 -2.13 -14.38
CA TYR A 71 -22.04 -3.20 -13.93
C TYR A 71 -21.90 -3.25 -12.40
N LEU A 72 -21.86 -2.10 -11.74
CA LEU A 72 -21.78 -1.97 -10.28
C LEU A 72 -23.15 -2.01 -9.58
N GLY A 73 -24.24 -2.09 -10.32
CA GLY A 73 -25.61 -1.97 -9.78
C GLY A 73 -25.85 -0.62 -9.09
N LEU A 74 -25.26 0.47 -9.60
CA LEU A 74 -25.41 1.83 -9.09
C LEU A 74 -26.61 2.54 -9.77
N ASN A 75 -27.83 2.22 -9.36
CA ASN A 75 -29.05 2.88 -9.89
C ASN A 75 -29.06 4.38 -9.57
N LYS A 76 -28.63 4.75 -8.36
CA LYS A 76 -28.48 6.14 -7.93
C LYS A 76 -27.02 6.41 -7.55
N LEU A 77 -26.49 7.56 -7.96
CA LEU A 77 -25.16 7.99 -7.54
C LEU A 77 -25.21 8.58 -6.12
N PRO A 78 -24.24 8.27 -5.26
CA PRO A 78 -24.13 8.90 -3.94
C PRO A 78 -23.74 10.36 -4.11
N HIS A 79 -24.19 11.22 -3.21
CA HIS A 79 -23.62 12.56 -3.09
C HIS A 79 -22.17 12.46 -2.58
N TYR A 80 -21.27 13.36 -3.02
CA TYR A 80 -19.85 13.31 -2.66
C TYR A 80 -19.62 13.33 -1.13
N THR A 81 -20.47 14.03 -0.38
CA THR A 81 -20.40 14.04 1.09
C THR A 81 -20.63 12.67 1.73
N THR A 82 -21.43 11.80 1.06
CA THR A 82 -21.67 10.43 1.52
C THR A 82 -20.36 9.62 1.49
N LEU A 83 -19.58 9.76 0.41
CA LEU A 83 -18.27 9.12 0.27
C LEU A 83 -17.26 9.67 1.31
N ILE A 84 -17.25 10.99 1.52
CA ILE A 84 -16.41 11.63 2.53
C ILE A 84 -16.78 11.14 3.93
N LYS A 85 -18.06 11.09 4.28
CA LYS A 85 -18.54 10.60 5.58
C LYS A 85 -18.22 9.11 5.75
N PHE A 86 -18.37 8.30 4.72
CA PHE A 86 -17.99 6.90 4.73
C PHE A 86 -16.49 6.75 4.98
N ALA A 87 -15.62 7.43 4.23
CA ALA A 87 -14.19 7.42 4.42
C ALA A 87 -13.78 7.82 5.85
N LYS A 88 -14.38 8.87 6.43
CA LYS A 88 -14.10 9.29 7.81
C LYS A 88 -14.45 8.22 8.85
N ARG A 89 -15.52 7.46 8.63
CA ARG A 89 -16.02 6.44 9.58
C ARG A 89 -15.36 5.08 9.40
N LEU A 90 -14.68 4.85 8.25
CA LEU A 90 -14.07 3.56 7.96
C LEU A 90 -13.10 3.13 9.08
N PRO A 91 -13.25 1.93 9.65
CA PRO A 91 -12.32 1.40 10.62
C PRO A 91 -10.93 1.16 10.01
N SER A 92 -9.86 1.43 10.79
CA SER A 92 -8.47 1.26 10.30
C SER A 92 -8.12 -0.20 9.98
N ASN A 93 -8.69 -1.16 10.73
CA ASN A 93 -8.48 -2.59 10.50
C ASN A 93 -9.00 -3.08 9.14
N ILE A 94 -9.97 -2.41 8.53
CA ILE A 94 -10.47 -2.75 7.19
C ILE A 94 -9.38 -2.58 6.14
N LEU A 95 -8.60 -1.50 6.23
CA LEU A 95 -7.49 -1.29 5.31
C LEU A 95 -6.39 -2.35 5.49
N ASP A 96 -6.13 -2.75 6.74
CA ASP A 96 -5.20 -3.85 7.03
C ASP A 96 -5.71 -5.19 6.47
N LYS A 97 -7.00 -5.51 6.63
CA LYS A 97 -7.62 -6.70 6.04
C LYS A 97 -7.49 -6.71 4.51
N LEU A 98 -7.79 -5.58 3.86
CA LEU A 98 -7.66 -5.43 2.41
C LEU A 98 -6.20 -5.61 1.94
N MET A 99 -5.24 -5.05 2.66
CA MET A 99 -3.82 -5.22 2.34
C MET A 99 -3.37 -6.68 2.50
N LEU A 100 -3.82 -7.37 3.54
CA LEU A 100 -3.48 -8.77 3.76
C LEU A 100 -4.18 -9.71 2.78
N ALA A 101 -5.35 -9.35 2.26
CA ALA A 101 -6.06 -10.14 1.26
C ALA A 101 -5.26 -10.32 -0.04
N PHE A 102 -4.38 -9.37 -0.39
CA PHE A 102 -3.46 -9.53 -1.53
C PHE A 102 -2.56 -10.76 -1.41
N LYS A 103 -2.29 -11.27 -0.20
CA LYS A 103 -1.51 -12.49 0.01
C LYS A 103 -2.06 -13.69 -0.75
N GLN A 104 -3.38 -13.78 -0.93
CA GLN A 104 -4.02 -14.87 -1.67
C GLN A 104 -4.00 -14.66 -3.19
N LEU A 105 -3.69 -13.44 -3.64
CA LEU A 105 -3.69 -13.06 -5.05
C LEU A 105 -2.28 -13.01 -5.68
N ILE A 106 -1.25 -13.26 -4.89
CA ILE A 106 0.15 -13.20 -5.32
C ILE A 106 0.90 -14.49 -4.96
N PRO A 107 1.93 -14.86 -5.72
CA PRO A 107 2.86 -15.90 -5.30
C PRO A 107 3.53 -15.55 -3.96
N LYS A 108 4.04 -16.54 -3.24
CA LYS A 108 4.81 -16.29 -2.02
C LYS A 108 6.02 -15.41 -2.32
N PRO A 109 6.15 -14.22 -1.70
CA PRO A 109 7.26 -13.32 -1.96
C PRO A 109 8.55 -13.91 -1.37
N LYS A 110 9.56 -14.12 -2.22
CA LYS A 110 10.90 -14.61 -1.78
C LYS A 110 11.80 -13.46 -1.37
N LYS A 111 11.70 -12.33 -2.07
CA LYS A 111 12.56 -11.15 -1.90
C LYS A 111 11.71 -9.93 -1.59
N VAL A 112 11.89 -9.34 -0.41
CA VAL A 112 11.16 -8.15 0.01
C VAL A 112 12.12 -7.02 0.34
N ALA A 113 11.73 -5.79 0.03
CA ALA A 113 12.49 -4.61 0.41
C ALA A 113 11.64 -3.66 1.26
N ILE A 114 12.30 -2.95 2.19
CA ILE A 114 11.69 -1.91 3.02
C ILE A 114 12.33 -0.56 2.70
N ASP A 115 11.49 0.45 2.50
CA ASP A 115 11.94 1.83 2.32
C ASP A 115 10.85 2.82 2.71
N ALA A 116 11.25 4.05 3.03
CA ALA A 116 10.36 5.14 3.39
C ALA A 116 10.37 6.26 2.35
N THR A 117 9.20 6.76 2.02
CA THR A 117 9.06 7.89 1.10
C THR A 117 8.15 8.96 1.67
N GLY A 118 8.40 10.23 1.33
CA GLY A 118 7.52 11.34 1.67
C GLY A 118 6.39 11.50 0.66
N ILE A 119 5.15 11.67 1.14
CA ILE A 119 4.00 12.07 0.33
C ILE A 119 3.56 13.45 0.81
N SER A 120 3.60 14.45 -0.08
CA SER A 120 3.33 15.83 0.27
C SER A 120 1.90 16.06 0.72
N LEU A 121 1.68 17.00 1.64
CA LEU A 121 0.36 17.45 2.07
C LEU A 121 0.03 18.77 1.34
N ASP A 122 -0.66 18.68 0.21
CA ASP A 122 -0.96 19.83 -0.66
C ASP A 122 -1.91 20.85 -0.04
N ASN A 123 -2.50 20.55 1.12
CA ASN A 123 -3.51 21.40 1.73
C ASN A 123 -2.95 22.50 2.66
N ALA A 124 -1.65 22.57 2.80
CA ALA A 124 -1.04 23.63 3.58
C ALA A 124 -0.78 24.83 2.66
N SER A 125 -1.71 25.78 2.60
CA SER A 125 -1.41 27.07 1.98
C SER A 125 -0.21 27.73 2.69
N PRO A 126 0.61 28.54 2.00
CA PRO A 126 1.69 29.29 2.65
C PRO A 126 1.23 30.07 3.86
N HIS A 127 0.04 30.67 3.79
CA HIS A 127 -0.60 31.39 4.88
C HIS A 127 -0.94 30.46 6.07
N TYR A 128 -1.47 29.26 5.82
CA TYR A 128 -1.74 28.29 6.88
C TYR A 128 -0.43 27.80 7.54
N CYS A 129 0.61 27.52 6.75
CA CYS A 129 1.92 27.14 7.28
C CYS A 129 2.51 28.23 8.17
N LYS A 130 2.41 29.49 7.74
CA LYS A 130 2.86 30.66 8.53
C LYS A 130 2.10 30.78 9.85
N ARG A 131 0.77 30.60 9.84
CA ARG A 131 -0.08 30.67 11.04
C ARG A 131 0.22 29.59 12.06
N ILE A 132 0.64 28.40 11.66
CA ILE A 132 0.99 27.29 12.57
C ILE A 132 2.51 27.21 12.85
N GLY A 133 3.27 28.27 12.54
CA GLY A 133 4.70 28.34 12.84
C GLY A 133 5.58 27.41 11.99
N LEU A 134 5.08 26.85 10.88
CA LEU A 134 5.90 26.04 10.00
C LEU A 134 6.72 26.92 9.06
N PRO A 135 8.05 26.72 8.96
CA PRO A 135 8.87 27.47 8.04
C PRO A 135 8.40 27.21 6.60
N LEU A 136 8.22 28.27 5.82
CA LEU A 136 7.72 28.27 4.44
C LEU A 136 8.50 27.33 3.49
N ARG A 137 9.74 27.00 3.84
CA ARG A 137 10.62 26.10 3.05
C ARG A 137 10.40 24.60 3.30
N LYS A 138 9.72 24.19 4.36
CA LYS A 138 9.48 22.77 4.69
C LYS A 138 8.00 22.45 4.48
N ARG A 139 7.66 21.97 3.28
CA ARG A 139 6.31 21.46 3.04
C ARG A 139 6.03 20.25 3.95
N PRO A 140 4.93 20.27 4.70
CA PRO A 140 4.57 19.12 5.52
C PRO A 140 4.35 17.90 4.63
N PHE A 141 4.81 16.74 5.10
CA PHE A 141 4.64 15.48 4.39
C PHE A 141 4.21 14.36 5.33
N MET A 142 3.56 13.37 4.76
CA MET A 142 3.29 12.10 5.40
C MET A 142 4.42 11.14 5.04
N LYS A 143 5.21 10.73 6.03
CA LYS A 143 6.19 9.67 5.86
C LYS A 143 5.44 8.34 5.68
N THR A 144 5.71 7.66 4.58
CA THR A 144 5.08 6.39 4.25
C THR A 144 6.17 5.35 4.05
N THR A 145 6.19 4.35 4.91
CA THR A 145 7.13 3.22 4.84
C THR A 145 6.41 2.05 4.20
N PHE A 146 6.99 1.50 3.15
CA PHE A 146 6.49 0.34 2.42
C PHE A 146 7.35 -0.88 2.69
N ILE A 147 6.73 -2.07 2.72
CA ILE A 147 7.39 -3.34 2.44
C ILE A 147 6.84 -3.83 1.12
N VAL A 148 7.74 -4.11 0.18
CA VAL A 148 7.43 -4.44 -1.22
C VAL A 148 7.99 -5.80 -1.56
N ASP A 149 7.19 -6.65 -2.20
CA ASP A 149 7.69 -7.78 -2.98
C ASP A 149 8.39 -7.23 -4.23
N ILE A 150 9.71 -7.32 -4.28
CA ILE A 150 10.51 -6.77 -5.39
C ILE A 150 10.52 -7.66 -6.64
N GLY A 151 10.00 -8.88 -6.56
CA GLY A 151 9.77 -9.74 -7.71
C GLY A 151 8.61 -9.25 -8.56
N ASN A 152 7.48 -8.94 -7.92
CA ASN A 152 6.24 -8.54 -8.58
C ASN A 152 5.95 -7.03 -8.46
N TYR A 153 6.73 -6.27 -7.70
CA TYR A 153 6.48 -4.87 -7.37
C TYR A 153 5.12 -4.66 -6.67
N ILE A 154 4.74 -5.58 -5.78
CA ILE A 154 3.50 -5.50 -4.99
C ILE A 154 3.83 -4.97 -3.59
N ILE A 155 3.11 -3.98 -3.12
CA ILE A 155 3.25 -3.46 -1.76
C ILE A 155 2.52 -4.40 -0.81
N LEU A 156 3.26 -5.08 0.06
CA LEU A 156 2.73 -6.04 1.03
C LEU A 156 2.18 -5.36 2.28
N LEU A 157 2.94 -4.41 2.82
CA LEU A 157 2.58 -3.66 4.02
C LEU A 157 2.88 -2.18 3.85
N VAL A 158 2.10 -1.36 4.53
CA VAL A 158 2.26 0.10 4.55
C VAL A 158 2.07 0.64 5.95
N LYS A 159 2.92 1.59 6.33
CA LYS A 159 2.77 2.36 7.57
C LYS A 159 2.94 3.84 7.27
N GLN A 160 2.03 4.65 7.79
CA GLN A 160 2.09 6.10 7.62
C GLN A 160 2.29 6.78 8.98
N SER A 161 3.21 7.73 9.02
CA SER A 161 3.47 8.58 10.18
C SER A 161 3.61 10.05 9.78
N LYS A 162 3.35 10.96 10.71
CA LYS A 162 3.57 12.38 10.48
C LYS A 162 5.06 12.72 10.67
N GLY A 163 5.61 13.52 9.75
CA GLY A 163 6.90 14.18 9.92
C GLY A 163 8.12 13.27 9.89
N HIS A 164 9.18 13.76 10.48
CA HIS A 164 10.51 13.15 10.47
C HIS A 164 10.67 12.12 11.58
N ARG A 165 10.09 10.92 11.44
CA ARG A 165 10.40 9.79 12.31
C ARG A 165 11.58 9.00 11.77
N HIS A 166 12.42 8.48 12.66
CA HIS A 166 13.53 7.60 12.29
C HIS A 166 13.02 6.34 11.58
N ASP A 167 13.71 5.91 10.51
CA ASP A 167 13.34 4.76 9.70
C ASP A 167 13.28 3.47 10.52
N THR A 168 14.24 3.26 11.41
CA THR A 168 14.31 2.10 12.30
C THR A 168 13.08 1.95 13.20
N LYS A 169 12.53 3.06 13.73
CA LYS A 169 11.32 3.04 14.56
C LYS A 169 10.07 2.64 13.79
N GLU A 170 10.04 2.94 12.49
CA GLU A 170 8.92 2.55 11.62
C GLU A 170 9.07 1.12 11.09
N ALA A 171 10.31 0.66 10.87
CA ALA A 171 10.61 -0.66 10.35
C ALA A 171 10.28 -1.79 11.33
N LYS A 172 10.67 -1.65 12.61
CA LYS A 172 10.51 -2.70 13.62
C LYS A 172 9.09 -3.27 13.69
N PRO A 173 8.02 -2.47 13.86
CA PRO A 173 6.66 -3.00 13.88
C PRO A 173 6.20 -3.55 12.51
N LEU A 174 6.71 -3.02 11.40
CA LEU A 174 6.39 -3.56 10.06
C LEU A 174 7.02 -4.92 9.84
N ILE A 175 8.29 -5.13 10.24
CA ILE A 175 8.98 -6.42 10.15
C ILE A 175 8.27 -7.46 11.02
N LYS A 176 7.89 -7.10 12.25
CA LYS A 176 7.08 -7.98 13.13
C LYS A 176 5.74 -8.35 12.50
N LYS A 177 5.08 -7.39 11.82
CA LYS A 177 3.82 -7.65 11.11
C LYS A 177 4.06 -8.52 9.86
N LEU A 178 5.18 -8.30 9.14
CA LEU A 178 5.55 -9.10 7.99
C LEU A 178 5.74 -10.57 8.39
N ALA A 179 6.48 -10.83 9.47
CA ALA A 179 6.77 -12.17 9.97
C ALA A 179 5.50 -12.99 10.34
N LYS A 180 4.41 -12.32 10.73
CA LYS A 180 3.12 -13.00 11.01
C LYS A 180 2.42 -13.50 9.76
N HIS A 181 2.71 -12.94 8.60
CA HIS A 181 1.93 -13.19 7.38
C HIS A 181 2.75 -13.71 6.21
N TYR A 182 4.05 -13.47 6.18
CA TYR A 182 4.93 -13.77 5.07
C TYR A 182 6.26 -14.36 5.57
N SER A 183 6.89 -15.21 4.75
CA SER A 183 8.18 -15.84 5.04
C SER A 183 9.11 -15.65 3.83
N PRO A 184 9.63 -14.45 3.58
CA PRO A 184 10.58 -14.22 2.51
C PRO A 184 11.94 -14.84 2.85
N GLU A 185 12.77 -15.07 1.83
CA GLU A 185 14.16 -15.52 1.98
C GLU A 185 15.10 -14.34 2.30
N PHE A 186 14.81 -13.16 1.73
CA PHE A 186 15.66 -11.96 1.85
C PHE A 186 14.84 -10.72 2.19
N LEU A 187 15.39 -9.87 3.07
CA LEU A 187 14.88 -8.53 3.34
C LEU A 187 15.96 -7.50 3.01
N TYR A 188 15.69 -6.62 2.05
CA TYR A 188 16.58 -5.56 1.60
C TYR A 188 16.19 -4.23 2.23
N ALA A 189 17.18 -3.47 2.71
CA ALA A 189 16.99 -2.11 3.19
C ALA A 189 18.23 -1.26 2.96
N ASP A 190 18.08 0.06 3.01
CA ASP A 190 19.20 0.96 2.89
C ASP A 190 20.03 1.03 4.19
N ARG A 191 21.11 1.81 4.15
CA ARG A 191 22.02 2.03 5.29
C ARG A 191 21.33 2.73 6.48
N GLY A 192 20.19 3.39 6.26
CA GLY A 192 19.40 4.03 7.32
C GLY A 192 18.76 3.02 8.27
N TYR A 193 18.63 1.77 7.83
CA TYR A 193 18.07 0.66 8.62
C TYR A 193 19.14 -0.18 9.35
N ASP A 194 20.42 0.24 9.33
CA ASP A 194 21.52 -0.43 10.05
C ASP A 194 21.36 -0.29 11.57
N ASP A 195 20.62 -1.21 12.17
CA ASP A 195 20.30 -1.31 13.60
C ASP A 195 20.30 -2.78 14.01
N ASN A 196 21.10 -3.15 15.03
CA ASN A 196 21.26 -4.54 15.48
C ASN A 196 19.92 -5.23 15.82
N GLU A 197 18.94 -4.49 16.33
CA GLU A 197 17.60 -5.02 16.60
C GLU A 197 16.82 -5.34 15.30
N ILE A 198 17.04 -4.57 14.23
CA ILE A 198 16.44 -4.88 12.92
C ILE A 198 17.06 -6.19 12.38
N PHE A 199 18.37 -6.36 12.44
CA PHE A 199 19.02 -7.61 12.06
C PHE A 199 18.48 -8.79 12.88
N LYS A 200 18.37 -8.62 14.21
CA LYS A 200 17.74 -9.62 15.09
C LYS A 200 16.34 -10.00 14.63
N LEU A 201 15.49 -9.01 14.40
CA LEU A 201 14.11 -9.25 13.97
C LEU A 201 14.02 -9.99 12.62
N VAL A 202 14.92 -9.68 11.69
CA VAL A 202 14.95 -10.35 10.39
C VAL A 202 15.41 -11.80 10.53
N PHE A 203 16.44 -12.08 11.34
CA PHE A 203 16.89 -13.44 11.57
C PHE A 203 15.89 -14.26 12.39
N GLU A 204 15.50 -13.77 13.57
CA GLU A 204 14.75 -14.58 14.52
C GLU A 204 13.24 -14.62 14.24
N ASN A 205 12.65 -13.50 13.84
CA ASN A 205 11.21 -13.45 13.66
C ASN A 205 10.78 -13.74 12.21
N LEU A 206 11.57 -13.28 11.24
CA LEU A 206 11.23 -13.44 9.83
C LEU A 206 11.88 -14.69 9.21
N ASN A 207 12.91 -15.25 9.86
CA ASN A 207 13.75 -16.34 9.36
C ASN A 207 14.28 -16.05 7.94
N ALA A 208 14.81 -14.85 7.74
CA ALA A 208 15.28 -14.34 6.46
C ALA A 208 16.67 -13.76 6.56
N TYR A 209 17.34 -13.60 5.40
CA TYR A 209 18.66 -12.96 5.33
C TYR A 209 18.51 -11.44 5.19
N PRO A 210 19.06 -10.61 6.12
CA PRO A 210 19.05 -9.16 6.01
C PRO A 210 20.10 -8.66 5.03
N MET A 211 19.68 -8.18 3.88
CA MET A 211 20.50 -7.49 2.89
C MET A 211 20.48 -5.98 3.18
N ILE A 212 21.15 -5.56 4.24
CA ILE A 212 21.23 -4.18 4.72
C ILE A 212 22.67 -3.73 4.69
N LEU A 213 22.94 -2.62 4.01
CA LEU A 213 24.30 -2.05 3.96
C LEU A 213 24.71 -1.53 5.35
N GLN A 214 25.70 -2.16 5.95
CA GLN A 214 26.16 -1.78 7.28
C GLN A 214 27.02 -0.50 7.23
N ARG A 215 26.97 0.26 8.30
CA ARG A 215 27.94 1.33 8.57
C ARG A 215 29.23 0.69 9.03
N ASN A 216 30.36 1.36 8.75
CA ASN A 216 31.66 0.93 9.22
C ASN A 216 32.12 -0.45 8.70
N LEU A 217 31.75 -0.80 7.45
CA LEU A 217 32.25 -2.02 6.79
C LEU A 217 33.77 -2.06 6.71
N ASN A 218 34.47 -0.91 6.76
CA ASN A 218 35.94 -0.82 6.74
C ASN A 218 36.59 -1.25 8.05
N LEU A 219 35.84 -1.36 9.15
CA LEU A 219 36.39 -1.80 10.42
C LEU A 219 36.55 -3.34 10.45
N PRO A 220 37.62 -3.87 11.07
CA PRO A 220 37.74 -5.29 11.31
C PRO A 220 36.53 -5.86 12.07
N LYS A 221 36.18 -7.12 11.81
CA LYS A 221 34.99 -7.78 12.39
C LYS A 221 34.90 -7.68 13.92
N HIS A 222 36.06 -7.82 14.62
CA HIS A 222 36.12 -7.72 16.08
C HIS A 222 35.79 -6.31 16.63
N LYS A 223 36.05 -5.24 15.85
CA LYS A 223 35.78 -3.85 16.24
C LYS A 223 34.36 -3.41 15.91
N ARG A 224 33.54 -4.23 15.21
CA ARG A 224 32.15 -3.90 14.89
C ARG A 224 31.25 -4.21 16.06
N SER A 225 30.30 -3.34 16.34
CA SER A 225 29.27 -3.54 17.37
C SER A 225 28.09 -4.35 16.84
N GLY A 226 27.43 -5.10 17.72
CA GLY A 226 26.18 -5.80 17.44
C GLY A 226 26.38 -7.24 16.94
N THR A 227 25.87 -8.20 17.74
CA THR A 227 26.00 -9.64 17.47
C THR A 227 25.39 -10.02 16.11
N TYR A 228 24.16 -9.62 15.84
CA TYR A 228 23.46 -9.96 14.60
C TYR A 228 24.05 -9.28 13.37
N ARG A 229 24.61 -8.07 13.52
CA ARG A 229 25.35 -7.40 12.44
C ARG A 229 26.61 -8.18 12.04
N LYS A 230 27.31 -8.77 13.01
CA LYS A 230 28.50 -9.59 12.73
C LYS A 230 28.17 -10.86 11.94
N LEU A 231 27.01 -11.49 12.22
CA LEU A 231 26.56 -12.68 11.51
C LEU A 231 26.30 -12.44 10.02
N THR A 232 25.85 -11.24 9.65
CA THR A 232 25.54 -10.91 8.24
C THR A 232 26.76 -10.56 7.41
N TYR A 233 27.90 -10.31 8.04
CA TYR A 233 29.08 -9.85 7.32
C TYR A 233 29.60 -10.88 6.30
N ASP A 234 29.60 -12.15 6.68
CA ASP A 234 30.15 -13.24 5.87
C ASP A 234 29.19 -13.67 4.72
N VAL A 235 27.91 -13.31 4.82
CA VAL A 235 26.87 -13.66 3.85
C VAL A 235 26.38 -12.45 3.04
N PHE A 236 26.96 -11.28 3.24
CA PHE A 236 26.56 -10.07 2.51
C PHE A 236 27.13 -10.07 1.09
N ASP A 237 26.24 -10.21 0.12
CA ASP A 237 26.57 -10.08 -1.29
C ASP A 237 26.13 -8.70 -1.82
N TYR A 238 27.11 -7.92 -2.26
CA TYR A 238 26.83 -6.58 -2.81
C TYR A 238 26.05 -6.63 -4.13
N GLY A 239 26.29 -7.62 -4.98
CA GLY A 239 25.55 -7.82 -6.22
C GLY A 239 24.07 -8.08 -5.93
N GLU A 240 23.78 -8.97 -4.98
CA GLU A 240 22.43 -9.26 -4.52
C GLU A 240 21.78 -8.02 -3.84
N TYR A 241 22.54 -7.26 -3.05
CA TYR A 241 22.09 -6.04 -2.39
C TYR A 241 21.55 -4.97 -3.38
N LEU A 242 22.10 -4.88 -4.59
CA LEU A 242 21.64 -3.93 -5.61
C LEU A 242 20.18 -4.14 -6.01
N GLN A 243 19.59 -5.30 -5.76
CA GLN A 243 18.16 -5.56 -5.94
C GLN A 243 17.28 -4.61 -5.10
N ARG A 244 17.82 -4.02 -4.03
CA ARG A 244 17.17 -2.98 -3.24
C ARG A 244 16.63 -1.82 -4.12
N ASN A 245 17.32 -1.47 -5.18
CA ASN A 245 16.91 -0.36 -6.06
C ASN A 245 15.51 -0.55 -6.66
N LYS A 246 15.00 -1.78 -6.69
CA LYS A 246 13.63 -2.08 -7.16
C LYS A 246 12.55 -1.43 -6.29
N ILE A 247 12.80 -1.17 -4.99
CA ILE A 247 11.82 -0.47 -4.15
C ILE A 247 11.73 1.01 -4.51
N GLU A 248 12.83 1.63 -4.92
CA GLU A 248 12.83 3.02 -5.41
C GLU A 248 12.01 3.13 -6.70
N THR A 249 12.12 2.12 -7.57
CA THR A 249 11.27 1.99 -8.76
C THR A 249 9.79 1.90 -8.37
N CYS A 250 9.44 1.09 -7.36
CA CYS A 250 8.08 0.99 -6.84
C CYS A 250 7.58 2.33 -6.29
N ASN A 251 8.40 3.02 -5.48
CA ASN A 251 8.10 4.34 -4.94
C ASN A 251 7.88 5.38 -6.05
N SER A 252 8.66 5.32 -7.12
CA SER A 252 8.50 6.17 -8.30
C SER A 252 7.22 5.85 -9.06
N MET A 253 6.92 4.56 -9.28
CA MET A 253 5.71 4.14 -9.99
C MET A 253 4.44 4.58 -9.28
N ILE A 254 4.34 4.41 -7.95
CA ILE A 254 3.16 4.83 -7.20
C ILE A 254 2.97 6.34 -7.24
N LYS A 255 4.06 7.12 -7.09
CA LYS A 255 4.00 8.59 -7.15
C LYS A 255 3.63 9.11 -8.54
N LYS A 256 4.25 8.60 -9.58
CA LYS A 256 3.97 9.03 -10.97
C LYS A 256 2.54 8.70 -11.38
N ARG A 257 2.08 7.46 -11.06
CA ARG A 257 0.78 6.98 -11.54
C ARG A 257 -0.39 7.46 -10.70
N PHE A 258 -0.25 7.53 -9.37
CA PHE A 258 -1.33 7.82 -8.43
C PHE A 258 -1.17 9.15 -7.68
N GLY A 259 -0.07 9.86 -7.91
CA GLY A 259 0.21 11.17 -7.35
C GLY A 259 1.17 11.15 -6.16
N SER A 260 1.92 12.23 -6.00
CA SER A 260 2.95 12.42 -4.96
C SER A 260 2.44 13.20 -3.75
N SER A 261 1.18 13.63 -3.77
CA SER A 261 0.57 14.45 -2.73
C SER A 261 -0.82 13.96 -2.35
N VAL A 262 -1.31 14.31 -1.16
CA VAL A 262 -2.66 14.00 -0.68
C VAL A 262 -3.49 15.27 -0.53
N LYS A 263 -4.75 15.20 -0.96
CA LYS A 263 -5.71 16.32 -0.92
C LYS A 263 -6.53 16.36 0.38
N SER A 264 -6.53 15.27 1.15
CA SER A 264 -7.28 15.17 2.41
C SER A 264 -6.69 16.07 3.50
N ARG A 265 -7.55 16.72 4.31
CA ARG A 265 -7.13 17.66 5.36
C ARG A 265 -6.82 16.99 6.70
N LEU A 266 -7.62 16.01 7.12
CA LEU A 266 -7.47 15.34 8.40
C LEU A 266 -6.46 14.20 8.32
N CYS A 267 -5.63 14.02 9.35
CA CYS A 267 -4.61 12.99 9.40
C CYS A 267 -5.18 11.57 9.14
N LYS A 268 -6.35 11.26 9.69
CA LYS A 268 -7.04 9.99 9.45
C LYS A 268 -7.34 9.80 7.97
N THR A 269 -7.95 10.79 7.32
CA THR A 269 -8.31 10.72 5.89
C THR A 269 -7.10 10.78 4.97
N GLN A 270 -6.00 11.44 5.37
CA GLN A 270 -4.72 11.41 4.65
C GLN A 270 -4.16 10.00 4.60
N LYS A 271 -4.12 9.30 5.75
CA LYS A 271 -3.68 7.90 5.83
C LYS A 271 -4.55 6.99 4.97
N MET A 272 -5.87 7.19 4.99
CA MET A 272 -6.80 6.41 4.19
C MET A 272 -6.61 6.67 2.69
N GLU A 273 -6.41 7.93 2.28
CA GLU A 273 -6.15 8.27 0.89
C GLU A 273 -4.89 7.56 0.37
N ILE A 274 -3.81 7.53 1.16
CA ILE A 274 -2.60 6.78 0.84
C ILE A 274 -2.88 5.27 0.77
N ALA A 275 -3.62 4.71 1.72
CA ALA A 275 -3.94 3.28 1.73
C ALA A 275 -4.77 2.88 0.50
N PHE A 276 -5.79 3.65 0.11
CA PHE A 276 -6.54 3.40 -1.13
C PHE A 276 -5.69 3.56 -2.37
N ARG A 277 -4.71 4.46 -2.36
CA ARG A 277 -3.73 4.61 -3.44
C ARG A 277 -2.86 3.37 -3.58
N VAL A 278 -2.42 2.80 -2.46
CA VAL A 278 -1.66 1.54 -2.44
C VAL A 278 -2.51 0.37 -2.95
N ILE A 279 -3.76 0.27 -2.53
CA ILE A 279 -4.70 -0.75 -3.03
C ILE A 279 -4.89 -0.61 -4.55
N ALA A 280 -5.14 0.60 -5.03
CA ALA A 280 -5.27 0.89 -6.46
C ALA A 280 -3.98 0.53 -7.24
N TYR A 281 -2.82 0.85 -6.68
CA TYR A 281 -1.52 0.49 -7.25
C TYR A 281 -1.35 -1.03 -7.35
N ASN A 282 -1.62 -1.76 -6.29
CA ASN A 282 -1.50 -3.22 -6.28
C ASN A 282 -2.44 -3.88 -7.29
N ILE A 283 -3.69 -3.43 -7.38
CA ILE A 283 -4.66 -3.91 -8.38
C ILE A 283 -4.15 -3.62 -9.80
N ASP A 284 -3.62 -2.41 -10.06
CA ASP A 284 -3.05 -2.10 -11.37
C ASP A 284 -1.85 -2.97 -11.72
N ARG A 285 -1.02 -3.30 -10.73
CA ARG A 285 0.10 -4.24 -10.92
C ARG A 285 -0.39 -5.63 -11.27
N LEU A 286 -1.39 -6.17 -10.54
CA LEU A 286 -1.98 -7.47 -10.83
C LEU A 286 -2.56 -7.54 -12.24
N ILE A 287 -3.29 -6.50 -12.67
CA ILE A 287 -3.84 -6.42 -14.03
C ILE A 287 -2.73 -6.45 -15.08
N ARG A 288 -1.58 -5.79 -14.82
CA ARG A 288 -0.43 -5.72 -15.75
C ARG A 288 0.39 -7.00 -15.80
N ILE A 289 0.47 -7.74 -14.69
CA ILE A 289 1.19 -9.01 -14.64
C ILE A 289 0.49 -10.07 -15.51
N GLY A 290 -0.67 -9.73 -16.06
CA GLY A 290 -1.33 -10.54 -17.12
C GLY A 290 -1.96 -11.81 -16.59
N ASN A 291 -2.47 -11.77 -15.39
CA ASN A 291 -2.90 -12.97 -14.71
C ASN A 291 -4.31 -13.44 -15.10
N ASP A 292 -4.47 -13.91 -16.33
CA ASP A 292 -5.57 -14.81 -16.66
C ASP A 292 -5.57 -16.07 -15.76
N LEU A 293 -4.41 -16.50 -15.28
CA LEU A 293 -4.24 -17.61 -14.33
C LEU A 293 -4.91 -17.36 -12.95
N ILE A 294 -4.81 -16.15 -12.41
CA ILE A 294 -5.46 -15.82 -11.11
C ILE A 294 -6.98 -15.80 -11.27
N LEU A 295 -7.49 -15.29 -12.38
CA LEU A 295 -8.92 -15.33 -12.69
C LEU A 295 -9.45 -16.75 -12.86
N ILE A 296 -8.65 -17.69 -13.37
CA ILE A 296 -8.99 -19.11 -13.47
C ILE A 296 -9.11 -19.73 -12.07
N PHE A 297 -8.17 -19.49 -11.16
CA PHE A 297 -8.22 -20.01 -9.79
C PHE A 297 -9.42 -19.47 -8.99
N ILE A 298 -9.77 -18.20 -9.19
CA ILE A 298 -10.91 -17.57 -8.52
C ILE A 298 -12.25 -18.08 -9.10
N LYS A 299 -12.32 -18.32 -10.42
CA LYS A 299 -13.50 -18.92 -11.06
C LYS A 299 -13.78 -20.34 -10.54
N ILE A 300 -12.75 -21.15 -10.33
CA ILE A 300 -12.90 -22.50 -9.79
C ILE A 300 -13.49 -22.44 -8.36
N LYS A 301 -13.06 -21.48 -7.51
CA LYS A 301 -13.66 -21.27 -6.19
C LYS A 301 -15.10 -20.73 -6.21
N ARG A 302 -15.51 -20.01 -7.27
CA ARG A 302 -16.90 -19.52 -7.40
C ARG A 302 -17.91 -20.62 -7.79
N VAL A 303 -17.45 -21.70 -8.39
CA VAL A 303 -18.29 -22.85 -8.78
C VAL A 303 -18.49 -23.83 -7.62
N SER A 304 -17.69 -23.73 -6.55
CA SER A 304 -17.73 -24.62 -5.38
C SER A 304 -18.46 -24.01 -4.16
N TYR A 305 -19.25 -22.99 -4.37
CA TYR A 305 -20.22 -22.39 -3.43
C TYR A 305 -21.54 -22.14 -4.20
#